data_9fb8109d09f1de616ff1810b154e0242
#
_entry.id   9fb8109d09f1de616ff1810b154e0242
#
_cell.length_a   1.000
_cell.length_b   1.000
_cell.length_c   1.000
_cell.angle_alpha   90.00
_cell.angle_beta   90.00
_cell.angle_gamma   90.00
#
_symmetry.space_group_name_H-M   'P 1'
#
loop_
_entity.id
_entity.type
_entity.pdbx_description
1 polymer ?
#
loop_
_entity_poly.entity_id
_entity_poly.type
_entity_poly.pdbx_seq_one_letter_code
_entity_poly.pdbx_strand_id
1 'polypeptide(L)'
;MPAQGREGAQGLPRTARVRRRPEFERAYDTGVKLHGTFMTVFIVPNGAGHCRFGVAASRKVGPAVVRNRAKRLAREVFRRNKIDAALDIVVVPRREMLDAPFSSLEADYRNLLDKRDRPTSRRDRRNRPPARRHGGPRAAARV
;
A
#
# COMPACT_ATOMS: atom_id res chain seq x y z
N MET A 1 28.86 0.33 -5.85
CA MET A 1 28.40 0.63 -5.82
C MET A 1 27.96 1.27 -5.05
N PRO A 2 28.22 1.63 -4.76
CA PRO A 2 27.78 2.50 -3.92
C PRO A 2 26.46 2.90 -4.22
N ALA A 3 26.24 3.06 -5.35
CA ALA A 3 24.98 3.45 -5.72
C ALA A 3 24.01 2.51 -5.18
N GLN A 4 24.37 1.31 -5.13
CA GLN A 4 23.47 0.45 -4.70
C GLN A 4 23.11 0.64 -3.35
N GLY A 5 23.93 0.95 -2.61
CA GLY A 5 23.59 1.08 -1.24
C GLY A 5 22.57 2.14 -1.13
N ARG A 6 22.76 3.18 -1.81
CA ARG A 6 21.89 4.23 -1.71
C ARG A 6 20.60 3.87 -2.21
N GLU A 7 20.53 3.22 -3.24
CA GLU A 7 19.32 2.89 -3.74
C GLU A 7 18.60 2.04 -2.85
N GLY A 8 19.19 1.11 -2.29
CA GLY A 8 18.52 0.24 -1.40
C GLY A 8 17.97 1.03 -0.26
N ALA A 9 18.68 1.98 0.17
CA ALA A 9 18.23 2.71 1.31
C ALA A 9 17.18 3.67 0.96
N GLN A 10 17.26 4.21 -0.18
CA GLN A 10 16.37 5.18 -0.48
C GLN A 10 15.21 4.87 -1.20
N GLY A 11 15.07 3.99 -1.88
CA GLY A 11 13.87 3.79 -2.60
C GLY A 11 13.80 2.52 -3.30
N LEU A 12 12.76 2.35 -4.01
CA LEU A 12 12.53 1.17 -4.76
C LEU A 12 12.85 1.43 -6.20
N PRO A 13 13.32 0.44 -6.93
CA PRO A 13 13.55 0.59 -8.36
C PRO A 13 12.23 0.92 -9.01
N ARG A 14 12.27 1.57 -10.15
CA ARG A 14 11.04 1.92 -10.84
C ARG A 14 10.21 0.69 -11.15
N THR A 15 10.83 -0.42 -11.48
CA THR A 15 10.09 -1.61 -11.81
C THR A 15 9.36 -2.19 -10.61
N ALA A 16 9.73 -1.80 -9.41
CA ALA A 16 9.07 -2.27 -8.22
C ALA A 16 8.06 -1.27 -7.69
N ARG A 17 7.70 -0.28 -8.50
CA ARG A 17 6.75 0.72 -8.06
C ARG A 17 5.46 0.71 -8.83
N VAL A 18 4.36 0.93 -8.14
CA VAL A 18 3.09 1.18 -8.79
C VAL A 18 3.11 2.67 -9.01
N ARG A 19 3.10 3.14 -10.23
CA ARG A 19 3.22 4.54 -10.51
C ARG A 19 2.11 5.19 -11.26
N ARG A 20 1.45 4.49 -12.13
CA ARG A 20 0.44 5.09 -12.95
C ARG A 20 -0.93 5.05 -12.35
N ARG A 21 -1.69 6.07 -12.64
CA ARG A 21 -3.04 6.15 -12.15
C ARG A 21 -3.89 4.93 -12.42
N PRO A 22 -3.88 4.39 -13.62
CA PRO A 22 -4.70 3.20 -13.88
C PRO A 22 -4.32 2.02 -13.00
N GLU A 23 -3.06 1.94 -12.61
CA GLU A 23 -2.63 0.85 -11.76
C GLU A 23 -3.19 1.01 -10.35
N PHE A 24 -3.24 2.24 -9.86
CA PHE A 24 -3.82 2.48 -8.56
C PHE A 24 -5.31 2.20 -8.61
N GLU A 25 -5.97 2.65 -9.67
CA GLU A 25 -7.41 2.45 -9.79
C GLU A 25 -7.75 0.96 -9.86
N ARG A 26 -6.94 0.20 -10.55
CA ARG A 26 -7.17 -1.22 -10.64
C ARG A 26 -7.07 -1.85 -9.27
N ALA A 27 -6.12 -1.43 -8.45
CA ALA A 27 -5.99 -1.97 -7.11
C ALA A 27 -7.20 -1.61 -6.27
N TYR A 28 -7.72 -0.41 -6.40
CA TYR A 28 -8.88 -0.01 -5.62
C TYR A 28 -10.14 -0.74 -6.09
N ASP A 29 -10.30 -0.90 -7.38
CA ASP A 29 -11.51 -1.54 -7.91
C ASP A 29 -11.54 -3.04 -7.79
N THR A 30 -10.45 -3.69 -8.04
CA THR A 30 -10.46 -5.14 -8.10
C THR A 30 -9.63 -5.82 -7.01
N GLY A 31 -8.84 -5.06 -6.28
CA GLY A 31 -7.98 -5.67 -5.28
C GLY A 31 -8.70 -6.01 -3.99
N VAL A 32 -8.05 -6.79 -3.20
CA VAL A 32 -8.56 -7.12 -1.89
C VAL A 32 -8.19 -5.99 -0.96
N LYS A 33 -9.16 -5.46 -0.24
CA LYS A 33 -8.91 -4.35 0.66
C LYS A 33 -8.77 -4.86 2.09
N LEU A 34 -7.67 -4.54 2.72
CA LEU A 34 -7.41 -4.98 4.07
C LEU A 34 -7.19 -3.76 4.96
N HIS A 35 -7.98 -3.67 6.00
CA HIS A 35 -7.89 -2.53 6.91
C HIS A 35 -6.99 -2.84 8.09
N GLY A 36 -6.01 -1.99 8.32
CA GLY A 36 -5.12 -2.15 9.45
C GLY A 36 -5.30 -1.00 10.42
N THR A 37 -4.50 -0.98 11.44
CA THR A 37 -4.55 0.07 12.44
C THR A 37 -3.95 1.36 11.91
N PHE A 38 -2.85 1.27 11.19
CA PHE A 38 -2.15 2.43 10.71
C PHE A 38 -2.25 2.67 9.21
N MET A 39 -2.78 1.73 8.51
CA MET A 39 -2.84 1.81 7.05
C MET A 39 -3.91 0.90 6.49
N THR A 40 -4.33 1.19 5.28
CA THR A 40 -5.22 0.30 4.55
C THR A 40 -4.40 -0.19 3.37
N VAL A 41 -4.49 -1.45 3.05
CA VAL A 41 -3.70 -2.04 1.99
C VAL A 41 -4.62 -2.66 0.94
N PHE A 42 -4.32 -2.41 -0.33
CA PHE A 42 -5.06 -3.03 -1.43
C PHE A 42 -4.08 -3.93 -2.16
N ILE A 43 -4.47 -5.17 -2.39
CA ILE A 43 -3.59 -6.14 -3.04
C ILE A 43 -4.28 -6.73 -4.26
N VAL A 44 -3.59 -6.70 -5.38
CA VAL A 44 -4.15 -7.24 -6.61
C VAL A 44 -3.04 -7.94 -7.41
N PRO A 45 -3.33 -9.07 -8.05
CA PRO A 45 -2.31 -9.75 -8.86
C PRO A 45 -1.91 -8.85 -10.02
N ASN A 46 -0.67 -8.86 -10.39
CA ASN A 46 -0.21 -7.96 -11.43
C ASN A 46 0.33 -8.61 -12.71
N GLY A 47 0.66 -9.83 -12.71
CA GLY A 47 1.21 -10.42 -13.90
C GLY A 47 2.63 -9.95 -14.26
N ALA A 48 3.24 -9.17 -13.40
CA ALA A 48 4.55 -8.63 -13.72
C ALA A 48 5.71 -9.52 -13.30
N GLY A 49 5.43 -10.58 -12.63
CA GLY A 49 6.48 -11.48 -12.22
C GLY A 49 7.17 -11.10 -10.92
N HIS A 50 6.82 -10.00 -10.32
CA HIS A 50 7.40 -9.57 -9.06
C HIS A 50 6.45 -8.63 -8.36
N CYS A 51 6.72 -8.35 -7.11
CA CYS A 51 5.86 -7.50 -6.31
C CYS A 51 6.15 -6.04 -6.60
N ARG A 52 5.11 -5.23 -6.73
CA ARG A 52 5.26 -3.80 -6.93
C ARG A 52 4.52 -3.10 -5.80
N PHE A 53 5.01 -1.96 -5.41
CA PHE A 53 4.47 -1.24 -4.27
C PHE A 53 4.13 0.20 -4.60
N GLY A 54 3.03 0.68 -4.11
CA GLY A 54 2.65 2.07 -4.30
C GLY A 54 2.05 2.63 -3.03
N VAL A 55 2.15 3.93 -2.86
CA VAL A 55 1.58 4.60 -1.70
C VAL A 55 0.72 5.74 -2.17
N ALA A 56 -0.49 5.81 -1.66
CA ALA A 56 -1.40 6.90 -1.98
C ALA A 56 -1.73 7.64 -0.69
N ALA A 57 -1.02 8.73 -0.43
CA ALA A 57 -1.25 9.52 0.77
C ALA A 57 -2.17 10.67 0.44
N SER A 58 -3.34 10.71 1.06
CA SER A 58 -4.31 11.74 0.77
C SER A 58 -4.09 12.97 1.63
N ARG A 59 -4.81 14.01 1.32
CA ARG A 59 -4.71 15.24 2.07
C ARG A 59 -5.14 15.07 3.52
N LYS A 60 -5.88 14.03 3.79
CA LYS A 60 -6.33 13.78 5.13
C LYS A 60 -5.15 13.48 6.06
N VAL A 61 -4.05 13.03 5.48
CA VAL A 61 -2.88 12.70 6.28
C VAL A 61 -2.21 14.01 6.72
N GLY A 62 -2.26 15.01 5.87
CA GLY A 62 -1.65 16.29 6.20
C GLY A 62 -1.10 16.99 4.98
N PRO A 63 -0.36 18.06 5.16
CA PRO A 63 0.23 18.81 4.06
C PRO A 63 1.31 17.99 3.36
N ALA A 64 1.80 18.49 2.26
CA ALA A 64 2.72 17.78 1.42
C ALA A 64 3.94 17.20 2.16
N VAL A 65 4.52 17.95 3.05
CA VAL A 65 5.67 17.47 3.78
C VAL A 65 5.31 16.26 4.62
N VAL A 66 4.16 16.30 5.24
CA VAL A 66 3.69 15.23 6.09
C VAL A 66 3.35 14.01 5.23
N ARG A 67 2.72 14.26 4.09
CA ARG A 67 2.39 13.15 3.19
C ARG A 67 3.65 12.48 2.68
N ASN A 68 4.69 13.26 2.39
CA ASN A 68 5.94 12.68 1.92
C ASN A 68 6.59 11.83 2.99
N ARG A 69 6.44 12.24 4.24
CA ARG A 69 6.99 11.47 5.33
C ARG A 69 6.26 10.14 5.44
N ALA A 70 4.94 10.16 5.32
CA ALA A 70 4.14 8.95 5.38
C ALA A 70 4.54 8.00 4.25
N LYS A 71 4.79 8.55 3.05
CA LYS A 71 5.17 7.72 1.93
C LYS A 71 6.52 7.07 2.19
N ARG A 72 7.43 7.83 2.79
CA ARG A 72 8.74 7.32 3.05
C ARG A 72 8.68 6.19 4.07
N LEU A 73 7.87 6.36 5.11
CA LEU A 73 7.71 5.33 6.12
C LEU A 73 7.12 4.07 5.50
N ALA A 74 6.11 4.23 4.66
CA ALA A 74 5.47 3.09 4.02
C ALA A 74 6.44 2.33 3.13
N ARG A 75 7.27 3.06 2.38
CA ARG A 75 8.23 2.41 1.50
C ARG A 75 9.28 1.67 2.30
N GLU A 76 9.66 2.21 3.46
CA GLU A 76 10.64 1.56 4.28
C GLU A 76 10.07 0.27 4.86
N VAL A 77 8.81 0.28 5.25
CA VAL A 77 8.15 -0.92 5.75
C VAL A 77 8.15 -1.98 4.66
N PHE A 78 7.78 -1.59 3.43
CA PHE A 78 7.74 -2.53 2.33
C PHE A 78 9.15 -3.08 2.04
N ARG A 79 10.12 -2.19 1.98
CA ARG A 79 11.47 -2.59 1.65
C ARG A 79 12.01 -3.62 2.62
N ARG A 80 11.68 -3.49 3.88
CA ARG A 80 12.15 -4.42 4.87
C ARG A 80 11.34 -5.70 4.96
N ASN A 81 10.19 -5.73 4.35
CA ASN A 81 9.30 -6.88 4.43
C ASN A 81 8.84 -7.33 3.05
N LYS A 82 9.76 -7.40 2.12
CA LYS A 82 9.42 -7.80 0.75
C LYS A 82 8.87 -9.20 0.68
N ILE A 83 7.98 -9.39 -0.28
CA ILE A 83 7.43 -10.71 -0.48
C ILE A 83 7.71 -11.12 -1.90
N ASP A 84 7.76 -12.40 -2.12
CA ASP A 84 8.09 -12.94 -3.42
C ASP A 84 6.80 -13.38 -4.10
N ALA A 85 6.08 -12.46 -4.64
CA ALA A 85 4.80 -12.75 -5.28
C ALA A 85 4.51 -11.69 -6.32
N ALA A 86 3.82 -12.05 -7.37
CA ALA A 86 3.50 -11.10 -8.44
C ALA A 86 2.24 -10.32 -8.07
N LEU A 87 2.38 -9.41 -7.17
CA LEU A 87 1.27 -8.61 -6.65
C LEU A 87 1.59 -7.13 -6.66
N ASP A 88 0.55 -6.33 -6.86
CA ASP A 88 0.67 -4.91 -6.67
C ASP A 88 0.09 -4.66 -5.28
N ILE A 89 0.82 -3.98 -4.45
CA ILE A 89 0.40 -3.64 -3.11
C ILE A 89 0.33 -2.13 -3.01
N VAL A 90 -0.85 -1.61 -2.75
CA VAL A 90 -1.03 -0.17 -2.61
C VAL A 90 -1.39 0.12 -1.16
N VAL A 91 -0.60 0.96 -0.52
CA VAL A 91 -0.82 1.31 0.86
C VAL A 91 -1.40 2.73 0.94
N VAL A 92 -2.48 2.87 1.69
CA VAL A 92 -3.07 4.16 1.95
C VAL A 92 -2.83 4.45 3.42
N PRO A 93 -1.88 5.30 3.73
CA PRO A 93 -1.52 5.57 5.13
C PRO A 93 -2.61 6.31 5.87
N ARG A 94 -2.73 6.04 7.15
CA ARG A 94 -3.62 6.80 7.98
C ARG A 94 -2.76 7.77 8.73
N ARG A 95 -3.35 8.85 9.19
CA ARG A 95 -2.62 9.84 9.92
C ARG A 95 -1.89 9.28 11.13
N GLU A 96 -2.48 8.33 11.80
CA GLU A 96 -1.88 7.70 12.95
C GLU A 96 -0.54 7.07 12.68
N MET A 97 -0.26 6.76 11.42
CA MET A 97 0.99 6.15 11.06
C MET A 97 2.17 7.05 11.46
N LEU A 98 1.98 8.35 11.40
CA LEU A 98 3.06 9.27 11.65
C LEU A 98 3.55 9.28 13.09
N ASP A 99 2.71 8.89 14.00
CA ASP A 99 3.08 8.91 15.41
C ASP A 99 3.40 7.53 15.97
N ALA A 100 3.34 6.53 15.17
CA ALA A 100 3.55 5.17 15.67
C ALA A 100 5.01 4.76 15.58
N PRO A 101 5.46 3.89 16.46
CA PRO A 101 6.81 3.37 16.36
C PRO A 101 6.91 2.53 15.09
N PHE A 102 8.06 2.53 14.47
CA PHE A 102 8.23 1.81 13.22
C PHE A 102 7.91 0.31 13.37
N SER A 103 8.25 -0.28 14.49
CA SER A 103 7.96 -1.69 14.70
C SER A 103 6.47 -1.96 14.68
N SER A 104 5.66 -1.00 15.11
CA SER A 104 4.22 -1.17 15.09
C SER A 104 3.71 -1.10 13.66
N LEU A 105 4.34 -0.29 12.83
CA LEU A 105 3.95 -0.19 11.43
C LEU A 105 4.28 -1.48 10.72
N GLU A 106 5.42 -2.07 11.03
CA GLU A 106 5.81 -3.33 10.42
C GLU A 106 4.85 -4.44 10.84
N ALA A 107 4.49 -4.46 12.12
CA ALA A 107 3.61 -5.49 12.61
C ALA A 107 2.25 -5.39 11.94
N ASP A 108 1.75 -4.17 11.77
CA ASP A 108 0.46 -3.95 11.12
C ASP A 108 0.52 -4.44 9.67
N TYR A 109 1.57 -4.08 8.97
CA TYR A 109 1.74 -4.47 7.58
C TYR A 109 1.83 -6.00 7.45
N ARG A 110 2.61 -6.65 8.26
CA ARG A 110 2.74 -8.09 8.19
C ARG A 110 1.44 -8.79 8.49
N ASN A 111 0.70 -8.28 9.47
CA ASN A 111 -0.59 -8.87 9.79
C ASN A 111 -1.55 -8.75 8.61
N LEU A 112 -1.50 -7.64 7.90
CA LEU A 112 -2.36 -7.47 6.75
C LEU A 112 -1.96 -8.42 5.64
N LEU A 113 -0.68 -8.59 5.41
CA LEU A 113 -0.24 -9.51 4.37
C LEU A 113 -0.59 -10.95 4.71
N ASP A 114 -0.56 -11.29 6.00
CA ASP A 114 -0.93 -12.63 6.39
C ASP A 114 -2.39 -12.89 6.07
N LYS A 115 -3.22 -11.89 6.22
CA LYS A 115 -4.64 -12.06 5.93
C LYS A 115 -4.90 -12.33 4.47
N ARG A 116 -4.02 -11.89 3.60
CA ARG A 116 -4.26 -12.10 2.19
C ARG A 116 -4.24 -13.57 1.83
N ASP A 117 -3.50 -14.37 2.59
CA ASP A 117 -3.39 -15.77 2.30
C ASP A 117 -4.49 -16.61 2.91
N ARG A 118 -5.37 -16.00 3.68
CA ARG A 118 -6.45 -16.74 4.29
C ARG A 118 -7.69 -16.57 3.50
N PRO A 119 -8.57 -17.53 3.53
CA PRO A 119 -9.83 -17.38 2.82
C PRO A 119 -10.57 -16.19 3.37
N THR A 120 -11.13 -15.39 2.53
CA THR A 120 -11.84 -14.23 2.95
C THR A 120 -13.09 -14.61 3.67
N SER A 121 -13.36 -13.99 4.78
CA SER A 121 -14.54 -14.33 5.53
C SER A 121 -15.70 -13.66 4.86
N ARG A 122 -16.90 -14.13 5.13
CA ARG A 122 -18.04 -13.54 4.57
C ARG A 122 -18.13 -12.14 4.96
N ARG A 123 -17.75 -11.78 6.14
CA ARG A 123 -17.80 -10.47 6.60
C ARG A 123 -16.92 -9.60 5.76
N ASP A 124 -15.74 -9.99 5.46
CA ASP A 124 -14.85 -9.21 4.65
C ASP A 124 -15.41 -8.98 3.27
N ARG A 125 -16.03 -9.98 2.72
CA ARG A 125 -16.61 -9.82 1.42
C ARG A 125 -17.71 -8.82 1.44
N ARG A 126 -18.49 -8.82 2.46
CA ARG A 126 -19.59 -7.91 2.54
C ARG A 126 -19.10 -6.52 2.65
N ASN A 127 -17.96 -6.29 3.26
CA ASN A 127 -17.46 -4.98 3.43
C ASN A 127 -16.70 -4.47 2.23
N ARG A 128 -16.52 -5.27 1.23
CA ARG A 128 -15.86 -4.82 0.07
C ARG A 128 -16.71 -3.85 -0.65
N PRO A 129 -16.19 -2.73 -1.09
CA PRO A 129 -16.98 -1.73 -1.78
C PRO A 129 -17.35 -2.26 -3.14
N PRO A 130 -18.45 -1.82 -3.67
CA PRO A 130 -18.88 -2.24 -4.98
C PRO A 130 -17.90 -1.73 -5.96
N ALA A 131 -17.63 -2.48 -6.89
CA ALA A 131 -16.72 -2.11 -7.85
C ALA A 131 -16.93 -0.80 -8.49
N ARG A 132 -17.96 -0.47 -8.90
CA ARG A 132 -18.10 0.66 -9.63
C ARG A 132 -18.11 1.84 -9.02
N ARG A 133 -18.30 1.95 -8.00
CA ARG A 133 -18.53 3.07 -7.45
C ARG A 133 -17.50 3.83 -7.49
N HIS A 134 -16.80 3.85 -7.78
CA HIS A 134 -15.87 4.60 -7.79
C HIS A 134 -15.89 5.76 -7.34
N GLY A 135 -16.68 6.14 -7.25
CA GLY A 135 -16.76 7.40 -6.80
C GLY A 135 -15.90 7.51 -5.64
N GLY A 136 -16.25 6.93 -4.66
CA GLY A 136 -15.54 7.10 -3.45
C GLY A 136 -14.10 6.89 -3.56
N PRO A 137 -13.78 5.89 -4.12
CA PRO A 137 -12.41 5.57 -4.17
C PRO A 137 -11.68 6.62 -4.85
N ARG A 138 -12.33 7.17 -5.83
CA ARG A 138 -11.70 8.07 -6.49
C ARG A 138 -11.30 9.10 -5.71
N ALA A 139 -12.04 9.53 -4.91
CA ALA A 139 -11.73 10.63 -4.15
C ALA A 139 -10.48 10.31 -3.43
N ALA A 140 -10.41 9.24 -2.87
CA ALA A 140 -9.27 8.92 -2.12
C ALA A 140 -8.12 8.77 -3.00
N ALA A 141 -8.37 8.23 -4.05
CA ALA A 141 -7.34 7.95 -4.92
C ALA A 141 -6.68 9.16 -5.33
N ARG A 142 -7.39 10.08 -5.60
CA ARG A 142 -6.88 11.12 -6.15
C ARG A 142 -6.17 11.77 -5.31
N VAL A 143 -6.30 11.82 -4.48
CA VAL A 143 -5.67 12.61 -3.65
C VAL A 143 -4.43 12.57 -3.72
#